data_0a1d9b22b323146fc97478bda917d627
#
_entry.id   0a1d9b22b323146fc97478bda917d627
#
_cell.length_a   1.000
_cell.length_b   1.000
_cell.length_c   1.000
_cell.angle_alpha   90.00
_cell.angle_beta   90.00
_cell.angle_gamma   90.00
#
_symmetry.space_group_name_H-M   'P 1'
#
loop_
_entity.id
_entity.type
_entity.pdbx_description
1 polymer ?
#
loop_
_entity_poly.entity_id
_entity_poly.type
_entity_poly.pdbx_seq_one_letter_code
_entity_poly.pdbx_strand_id
1 'polypeptide(L)'
;MEIGKAIYKILHDNIAVESMVGTRIAPNVMKQTSPFPFIIYDVSTDTPEGQKDSVALLDTATVMVSAYSKTYAEASKLANYIRTALDRVNGVYNAVNIQAIDFDGYDDVFDDMSGSDGIYRKSLNFNIRIINSFNNIYSTHFDGVDDYVALGTTGMSSIKNTGSISAWFQLETVGSSANIFQSRVDSNNTIHLYYNAGNDELTANYKAGGTANNATTNDSIEGDGLWHHACSTWDSSGNVKLYLDGTLKDTTAISGTFTGSFTTAAIGNNSTGGGFWKGNIDEVTIFNKELDSTEVTSLYNDGLPFNPQPLDNLKGYWEMGDGGIVGNPIATYPTIPDETGNNDGTMTNMTSTDFQADVPE
;
A
#
# COMPACT_ATOMS: atom_id res chain seq x y z
N MET A 1 14.62 11.08 -5.98
CA MET A 1 14.62 9.91 -6.87
C MET A 1 14.87 8.66 -6.02
N GLU A 2 13.84 7.88 -5.80
CA GLU A 2 13.80 6.80 -4.80
C GLU A 2 14.44 5.49 -5.30
N ILE A 3 14.48 5.29 -6.64
CA ILE A 3 14.99 4.04 -7.28
C ILE A 3 16.40 3.67 -6.77
N GLY A 4 17.27 4.66 -6.65
CA GLY A 4 18.63 4.43 -6.13
C GLY A 4 18.66 3.89 -4.71
N LYS A 5 17.72 4.32 -3.84
CA LYS A 5 17.59 3.80 -2.47
C LYS A 5 17.10 2.34 -2.48
N ALA A 6 16.15 2.01 -3.38
CA ALA A 6 15.68 0.64 -3.53
C ALA A 6 16.81 -0.29 -3.99
N ILE A 7 17.58 0.10 -5.00
CA ILE A 7 18.74 -0.66 -5.49
C ILE A 7 19.79 -0.85 -4.39
N TYR A 8 20.09 0.22 -3.64
CA TYR A 8 21.01 0.13 -2.49
C TYR A 8 20.50 -0.91 -1.47
N LYS A 9 19.22 -0.84 -1.09
CA LYS A 9 18.62 -1.77 -0.11
C LYS A 9 18.70 -3.22 -0.58
N ILE A 10 18.33 -3.52 -1.81
CA ILE A 10 18.36 -4.89 -2.37
C ILE A 10 19.79 -5.44 -2.35
N LEU A 11 20.77 -4.64 -2.77
CA LEU A 11 22.17 -5.06 -2.81
C LEU A 11 22.77 -5.20 -1.41
N HIS A 12 22.46 -4.27 -0.50
CA HIS A 12 22.97 -4.26 0.86
C HIS A 12 22.41 -5.43 1.69
N ASP A 13 21.12 -5.76 1.54
CA ASP A 13 20.49 -6.83 2.28
C ASP A 13 20.80 -8.22 1.72
N ASN A 14 21.40 -8.29 0.54
CA ASN A 14 21.84 -9.56 -0.02
C ASN A 14 23.13 -10.05 0.65
N ILE A 15 23.06 -11.14 1.42
CA ILE A 15 24.16 -11.70 2.20
C ILE A 15 25.43 -11.95 1.36
N ALA A 16 25.29 -12.42 0.11
CA ALA A 16 26.42 -12.71 -0.76
C ALA A 16 27.14 -11.42 -1.22
N VAL A 17 26.38 -10.37 -1.53
CA VAL A 17 26.91 -9.05 -1.89
C VAL A 17 27.54 -8.40 -0.66
N GLU A 18 26.81 -8.34 0.46
CA GLU A 18 27.26 -7.75 1.71
C GLU A 18 28.56 -8.38 2.19
N SER A 19 28.70 -9.70 2.12
CA SER A 19 29.93 -10.42 2.53
C SER A 19 31.18 -9.99 1.75
N MET A 20 31.03 -9.48 0.52
CA MET A 20 32.16 -9.02 -0.31
C MET A 20 32.44 -7.53 -0.15
N VAL A 21 31.40 -6.72 -0.07
CA VAL A 21 31.57 -5.25 -0.13
C VAL A 21 31.13 -4.53 1.16
N GLY A 22 30.36 -5.17 2.06
CA GLY A 22 29.80 -4.50 3.22
C GLY A 22 29.00 -3.26 2.79
N THR A 23 29.30 -2.12 3.38
CA THR A 23 28.67 -0.83 3.06
C THR A 23 29.30 -0.09 1.87
N ARG A 24 30.21 -0.71 1.13
CA ARG A 24 30.90 -0.09 -0.03
C ARG A 24 30.03 -0.19 -1.31
N ILE A 25 28.85 0.38 -1.22
CA ILE A 25 27.87 0.50 -2.30
C ILE A 25 27.51 1.98 -2.38
N ALA A 26 27.69 2.62 -3.52
CA ALA A 26 27.45 4.07 -3.66
C ALA A 26 26.80 4.42 -4.99
N PRO A 27 25.97 5.46 -5.05
CA PRO A 27 25.47 6.02 -6.30
C PRO A 27 26.58 6.85 -6.98
N ASN A 28 26.68 6.76 -8.30
CA ASN A 28 27.47 7.58 -9.20
C ASN A 28 28.99 7.60 -8.93
N VAL A 29 29.44 7.70 -7.69
CA VAL A 29 30.86 7.84 -7.35
C VAL A 29 31.21 7.21 -6.02
N MET A 30 32.37 6.56 -5.94
CA MET A 30 32.95 6.04 -4.70
C MET A 30 34.12 6.94 -4.26
N LYS A 31 34.32 7.06 -2.94
CA LYS A 31 35.51 7.77 -2.40
C LYS A 31 36.78 7.11 -2.88
N GLN A 32 37.77 7.89 -3.34
CA GLN A 32 39.06 7.38 -3.86
C GLN A 32 39.84 6.49 -2.88
N THR A 33 39.61 6.64 -1.59
CA THR A 33 40.26 5.85 -0.54
C THR A 33 39.52 4.57 -0.18
N SER A 34 38.40 4.28 -0.83
CA SER A 34 37.61 3.08 -0.54
C SER A 34 38.38 1.83 -0.96
N PRO A 35 38.48 0.80 -0.09
CA PRO A 35 39.10 -0.46 -0.45
C PRO A 35 38.28 -1.24 -1.46
N PHE A 36 38.97 -2.05 -2.28
CA PHE A 36 38.29 -3.00 -3.18
C PHE A 36 37.88 -4.28 -2.44
N PRO A 37 36.86 -5.02 -2.91
CA PRO A 37 35.94 -4.64 -3.99
C PRO A 37 34.86 -3.64 -3.51
N PHE A 38 34.22 -2.95 -4.44
CA PHE A 38 33.09 -2.06 -4.18
C PHE A 38 32.13 -2.02 -5.35
N ILE A 39 30.92 -1.47 -5.12
CA ILE A 39 29.86 -1.32 -6.11
C ILE A 39 29.56 0.17 -6.32
N ILE A 40 29.42 0.56 -7.59
CA ILE A 40 28.82 1.84 -7.98
C ILE A 40 27.60 1.52 -8.81
N TYR A 41 26.48 2.21 -8.54
CA TYR A 41 25.29 2.14 -9.39
C TYR A 41 24.91 3.53 -9.91
N ASP A 42 24.34 3.54 -11.11
CA ASP A 42 23.88 4.75 -11.80
C ASP A 42 22.50 4.51 -12.39
N VAL A 43 21.56 5.44 -12.11
CA VAL A 43 20.22 5.45 -12.67
C VAL A 43 20.21 6.43 -13.83
N SER A 44 20.17 5.92 -15.08
CA SER A 44 20.46 6.73 -16.25
C SER A 44 19.21 7.28 -16.96
N THR A 45 18.07 6.62 -16.86
CA THR A 45 16.82 7.06 -17.50
C THR A 45 15.63 6.66 -16.66
N ASP A 46 14.68 7.56 -16.58
CA ASP A 46 13.36 7.36 -15.99
C ASP A 46 12.36 7.86 -17.03
N THR A 47 11.70 6.95 -17.70
CA THR A 47 10.76 7.27 -18.79
C THR A 47 9.40 6.68 -18.48
N PRO A 48 8.35 7.54 -18.39
CA PRO A 48 6.99 7.06 -18.25
C PRO A 48 6.58 6.20 -19.46
N GLU A 49 6.12 4.99 -19.23
CA GLU A 49 5.46 4.20 -20.28
C GLU A 49 4.00 4.65 -20.43
N GLY A 50 3.80 5.84 -21.03
CA GLY A 50 2.47 6.41 -21.24
C GLY A 50 1.68 5.67 -22.32
N GLN A 51 0.47 5.25 -22.01
CA GLN A 51 -0.56 4.99 -23.00
C GLN A 51 -1.21 6.33 -23.38
N LYS A 52 -1.64 6.47 -24.63
CA LYS A 52 -2.05 7.75 -25.25
C LYS A 52 -3.22 8.46 -24.54
N ASP A 53 -3.98 7.75 -23.70
CA ASP A 53 -5.20 8.22 -23.03
C ASP A 53 -5.29 7.82 -21.54
N SER A 54 -4.20 7.40 -20.89
CA SER A 54 -4.17 7.04 -19.46
C SER A 54 -2.84 7.35 -18.79
N VAL A 55 -2.84 7.44 -17.46
CA VAL A 55 -1.60 7.55 -16.64
C VAL A 55 -0.67 6.42 -17.01
N ALA A 56 0.61 6.73 -17.15
CA ALA A 56 1.64 5.72 -17.12
C ALA A 56 1.63 5.06 -15.73
N LEU A 57 0.94 3.92 -15.61
CA LEU A 57 1.00 3.07 -14.41
C LEU A 57 2.38 2.46 -14.19
N LEU A 58 3.25 2.56 -15.19
CA LEU A 58 4.59 1.99 -15.19
C LEU A 58 5.60 3.01 -15.67
N ASP A 59 6.61 3.25 -14.87
CA ASP A 59 7.83 3.90 -15.29
C ASP A 59 8.91 2.85 -15.57
N THR A 60 9.69 3.06 -16.62
CA THR A 60 10.85 2.23 -16.92
C THR A 60 12.12 3.01 -16.64
N ALA A 61 12.93 2.51 -15.73
CA ALA A 61 14.26 3.05 -15.46
C ALA A 61 15.34 2.08 -15.90
N THR A 62 16.43 2.60 -16.45
CA THR A 62 17.63 1.84 -16.71
C THR A 62 18.67 2.09 -15.64
N VAL A 63 19.15 1.02 -15.01
CA VAL A 63 20.15 1.08 -13.95
C VAL A 63 21.37 0.29 -14.34
N MET A 64 22.53 0.93 -14.30
CA MET A 64 23.82 0.28 -14.45
C MET A 64 24.44 0.04 -13.06
N VAL A 65 24.82 -1.19 -12.77
CA VAL A 65 25.49 -1.58 -11.53
C VAL A 65 26.86 -2.15 -11.84
N SER A 66 27.91 -1.47 -11.37
CA SER A 66 29.30 -1.79 -11.69
C SER A 66 30.04 -2.36 -10.48
N ALA A 67 30.59 -3.55 -10.67
CA ALA A 67 31.48 -4.22 -9.71
C ALA A 67 32.94 -3.86 -10.02
N TYR A 68 33.64 -3.33 -9.03
CA TYR A 68 35.05 -2.96 -9.13
C TYR A 68 35.92 -3.83 -8.26
N SER A 69 37.06 -4.34 -8.81
CA SER A 69 38.05 -5.12 -8.05
C SER A 69 39.45 -5.02 -8.65
N LYS A 70 40.45 -5.43 -7.85
CA LYS A 70 41.84 -5.58 -8.28
C LYS A 70 42.08 -6.88 -9.05
N THR A 71 41.18 -7.83 -9.03
CA THR A 71 41.31 -9.09 -9.77
C THR A 71 40.09 -9.37 -10.62
N TYR A 72 40.27 -9.96 -11.80
CA TYR A 72 39.20 -10.37 -12.68
C TYR A 72 38.21 -11.37 -12.03
N ALA A 73 38.81 -12.34 -11.28
CA ALA A 73 38.00 -13.39 -10.64
C ALA A 73 37.04 -12.81 -9.57
N GLU A 74 37.54 -11.85 -8.79
CA GLU A 74 36.74 -11.21 -7.75
C GLU A 74 35.66 -10.28 -8.35
N ALA A 75 36.00 -9.48 -9.38
CA ALA A 75 35.02 -8.66 -10.09
C ALA A 75 33.94 -9.53 -10.72
N SER A 76 34.29 -10.67 -11.33
CA SER A 76 33.35 -11.61 -11.92
C SER A 76 32.43 -12.27 -10.88
N LYS A 77 33.00 -12.64 -9.73
CA LYS A 77 32.22 -13.21 -8.61
C LYS A 77 31.21 -12.21 -8.07
N LEU A 78 31.66 -10.97 -7.84
CA LEU A 78 30.79 -9.89 -7.36
C LEU A 78 29.68 -9.57 -8.38
N ALA A 79 30.00 -9.50 -9.67
CA ALA A 79 29.01 -9.29 -10.74
C ALA A 79 27.95 -10.39 -10.77
N ASN A 80 28.32 -11.65 -10.57
CA ASN A 80 27.34 -12.74 -10.47
C ASN A 80 26.44 -12.61 -9.25
N TYR A 81 26.96 -12.16 -8.10
CA TYR A 81 26.14 -11.91 -6.92
C TYR A 81 25.20 -10.73 -7.12
N ILE A 82 25.63 -9.64 -7.75
CA ILE A 82 24.81 -8.50 -8.14
C ILE A 82 23.65 -8.98 -9.03
N ARG A 83 23.98 -9.77 -10.09
CA ARG A 83 22.94 -10.31 -10.97
C ARG A 83 21.93 -11.17 -10.22
N THR A 84 22.38 -12.07 -9.37
CA THR A 84 21.49 -12.93 -8.58
C THR A 84 20.63 -12.13 -7.61
N ALA A 85 21.15 -11.02 -7.07
CA ALA A 85 20.43 -10.16 -6.15
C ALA A 85 19.33 -9.31 -6.82
N LEU A 86 19.52 -8.92 -8.07
CA LEU A 86 18.65 -7.97 -8.77
C LEU A 86 17.76 -8.62 -9.85
N ASP A 87 18.25 -9.64 -10.58
CA ASP A 87 17.52 -10.23 -11.71
C ASP A 87 16.22 -10.91 -11.25
N ARG A 88 15.09 -10.50 -11.82
CA ARG A 88 13.72 -10.99 -11.52
C ARG A 88 13.20 -10.64 -10.12
N VAL A 89 13.77 -9.63 -9.50
CA VAL A 89 13.26 -9.09 -8.23
C VAL A 89 11.98 -8.29 -8.49
N ASN A 90 11.02 -8.47 -7.61
CA ASN A 90 9.81 -7.66 -7.50
C ASN A 90 9.52 -7.37 -6.02
N GLY A 91 8.62 -6.43 -5.73
CA GLY A 91 8.23 -6.06 -4.38
C GLY A 91 8.53 -4.60 -4.04
N VAL A 92 8.23 -4.22 -2.81
CA VAL A 92 8.43 -2.85 -2.32
C VAL A 92 9.77 -2.73 -1.60
N TYR A 93 10.60 -1.79 -2.03
CA TYR A 93 11.91 -1.51 -1.43
C TYR A 93 12.07 0.00 -1.21
N ASN A 94 12.16 0.44 0.04
CA ASN A 94 12.20 1.86 0.41
C ASN A 94 11.09 2.67 -0.29
N ALA A 95 9.83 2.25 -0.14
CA ALA A 95 8.66 2.86 -0.76
C ALA A 95 8.66 2.88 -2.32
N VAL A 96 9.56 2.18 -2.98
CA VAL A 96 9.56 2.00 -4.44
C VAL A 96 8.93 0.66 -4.78
N ASN A 97 7.79 0.69 -5.46
CA ASN A 97 7.10 -0.51 -5.90
C ASN A 97 7.71 -1.02 -7.22
N ILE A 98 8.57 -2.02 -7.11
CA ILE A 98 9.25 -2.64 -8.26
C ILE A 98 8.39 -3.78 -8.79
N GLN A 99 7.86 -3.64 -10.00
CA GLN A 99 7.15 -4.71 -10.68
C GLN A 99 8.08 -5.80 -11.19
N ALA A 100 9.22 -5.39 -11.76
CA ALA A 100 10.25 -6.31 -12.24
C ALA A 100 11.59 -5.60 -12.40
N ILE A 101 12.67 -6.34 -12.17
CA ILE A 101 14.03 -5.99 -12.58
C ILE A 101 14.49 -7.05 -13.57
N ASP A 102 14.75 -6.66 -14.80
CA ASP A 102 15.18 -7.55 -15.86
C ASP A 102 16.64 -7.25 -16.22
N PHE A 103 17.49 -8.28 -16.19
CA PHE A 103 18.88 -8.16 -16.61
C PHE A 103 18.97 -7.99 -18.15
N ASP A 104 19.66 -6.93 -18.60
CA ASP A 104 19.75 -6.55 -20.03
C ASP A 104 21.14 -6.73 -20.64
N GLY A 105 22.12 -7.14 -19.88
CA GLY A 105 23.47 -7.36 -20.40
C GLY A 105 24.59 -6.87 -19.48
N TYR A 106 25.81 -7.07 -19.90
CA TYR A 106 26.98 -6.59 -19.16
C TYR A 106 28.13 -6.18 -20.07
N ASP A 107 28.99 -5.32 -19.54
CA ASP A 107 30.27 -4.93 -20.15
C ASP A 107 31.44 -5.28 -19.23
N ASP A 108 32.55 -5.76 -19.85
CA ASP A 108 33.80 -6.02 -19.18
C ASP A 108 34.82 -4.96 -19.58
N VAL A 109 35.36 -4.25 -18.59
CA VAL A 109 36.39 -3.22 -18.82
C VAL A 109 37.57 -3.45 -17.90
N PHE A 110 38.75 -3.30 -18.45
CA PHE A 110 40.00 -3.21 -17.69
C PHE A 110 40.55 -1.81 -17.84
N ASP A 111 40.60 -1.08 -16.72
CA ASP A 111 41.21 0.25 -16.68
C ASP A 111 42.67 0.12 -16.22
N ASP A 112 43.61 0.28 -17.16
CA ASP A 112 45.03 0.33 -16.90
C ASP A 112 45.39 1.71 -16.35
N MET A 113 45.57 1.78 -15.06
CA MET A 113 46.04 3.01 -14.37
C MET A 113 47.57 3.06 -14.45
N SER A 114 48.09 3.91 -15.30
CA SER A 114 49.58 4.03 -15.49
C SER A 114 50.33 4.13 -14.17
N GLY A 115 51.12 3.08 -13.86
CA GLY A 115 51.97 2.99 -12.65
C GLY A 115 51.32 2.27 -11.46
N SER A 116 50.17 1.62 -11.62
CA SER A 116 49.58 0.77 -10.58
C SER A 116 48.97 -0.50 -11.22
N ASP A 117 48.70 -1.51 -10.40
CA ASP A 117 47.87 -2.65 -10.81
C ASP A 117 46.52 -2.15 -11.32
N GLY A 118 46.12 -2.53 -12.52
CA GLY A 118 44.87 -2.10 -13.13
C GLY A 118 43.61 -2.48 -12.33
N ILE A 119 42.47 -1.92 -12.72
CA ILE A 119 41.17 -2.16 -12.08
C ILE A 119 40.27 -2.89 -13.08
N TYR A 120 39.69 -4.00 -12.64
CA TYR A 120 38.67 -4.71 -13.36
C TYR A 120 37.29 -4.15 -12.98
N ARG A 121 36.53 -3.73 -13.99
CA ARG A 121 35.15 -3.29 -13.83
C ARG A 121 34.23 -4.21 -14.64
N LYS A 122 33.18 -4.72 -14.00
CA LYS A 122 32.07 -5.39 -14.67
C LYS A 122 30.80 -4.59 -14.43
N SER A 123 30.25 -4.01 -15.49
CA SER A 123 29.03 -3.22 -15.46
C SER A 123 27.85 -4.08 -15.96
N LEU A 124 26.82 -4.20 -15.12
CA LEU A 124 25.60 -4.92 -15.44
C LEU A 124 24.49 -3.90 -15.66
N ASN A 125 23.74 -4.07 -16.75
CA ASN A 125 22.61 -3.24 -17.08
C ASN A 125 21.30 -3.95 -16.72
N PHE A 126 20.38 -3.20 -16.12
CA PHE A 126 19.07 -3.69 -15.72
C PHE A 126 17.99 -2.71 -16.18
N ASN A 127 16.90 -3.24 -16.73
CA ASN A 127 15.68 -2.51 -16.96
C ASN A 127 14.76 -2.75 -15.77
N ILE A 128 14.34 -1.67 -15.11
CA ILE A 128 13.49 -1.71 -13.93
C ILE A 128 12.14 -1.16 -14.32
N ARG A 129 11.10 -1.95 -14.12
CA ARG A 129 9.72 -1.49 -14.22
C ARG A 129 9.22 -1.15 -12.82
N ILE A 130 8.77 0.08 -12.66
CA ILE A 130 8.28 0.62 -11.40
C ILE A 130 6.81 0.92 -11.61
N ILE A 131 5.99 0.40 -10.71
CA ILE A 131 4.63 0.90 -10.62
C ILE A 131 4.75 2.31 -10.05
N ASN A 132 4.32 3.30 -10.82
CA ASN A 132 4.37 4.68 -10.37
C ASN A 132 3.73 4.77 -8.99
N SER A 133 4.41 5.48 -8.12
CA SER A 133 3.87 5.77 -6.81
C SER A 133 2.47 6.30 -7.00
N PHE A 134 1.55 5.58 -6.45
CA PHE A 134 0.22 5.99 -6.17
C PHE A 134 0.26 7.46 -5.73
N ASN A 135 -0.41 8.32 -6.48
CA ASN A 135 -0.40 9.75 -6.23
C ASN A 135 -1.66 10.07 -5.43
N ASN A 136 -1.60 9.82 -4.13
CA ASN A 136 -2.64 10.21 -3.20
C ASN A 136 -2.56 11.72 -2.97
N ILE A 137 -3.56 12.47 -3.41
CA ILE A 137 -3.59 13.94 -3.35
C ILE A 137 -4.80 14.45 -2.59
N TYR A 138 -5.90 13.71 -2.60
CA TYR A 138 -7.16 14.10 -2.02
C TYR A 138 -7.77 12.97 -1.20
N SER A 139 -8.32 13.32 -0.05
CA SER A 139 -9.19 12.48 0.76
C SER A 139 -10.61 13.06 0.75
N THR A 140 -11.57 12.33 1.33
CA THR A 140 -12.92 12.82 1.55
C THR A 140 -13.13 13.17 3.02
N HIS A 141 -13.56 14.41 3.28
CA HIS A 141 -13.95 14.91 4.60
C HIS A 141 -15.43 14.66 4.85
N PHE A 142 -15.76 14.29 6.08
CA PHE A 142 -17.11 14.04 6.60
C PHE A 142 -17.37 14.97 7.80
N ASP A 143 -18.53 15.63 7.86
CA ASP A 143 -18.85 16.65 8.86
C ASP A 143 -19.35 16.10 10.21
N GLY A 144 -19.64 14.80 10.28
CA GLY A 144 -20.16 14.12 11.47
C GLY A 144 -21.66 14.31 11.70
N VAL A 145 -22.40 14.90 10.76
CA VAL A 145 -23.81 15.22 10.88
C VAL A 145 -24.68 14.28 10.05
N ASP A 146 -24.45 14.25 8.74
CA ASP A 146 -25.25 13.45 7.82
C ASP A 146 -24.50 13.02 6.52
N ASP A 147 -23.19 13.31 6.46
CA ASP A 147 -22.33 12.95 5.34
C ASP A 147 -22.06 11.45 5.26
N TYR A 148 -22.15 10.88 4.07
CA TYR A 148 -21.70 9.50 3.80
C TYR A 148 -21.54 9.23 2.32
N VAL A 149 -20.84 8.13 2.00
CA VAL A 149 -20.74 7.58 0.65
C VAL A 149 -21.57 6.28 0.58
N ALA A 150 -22.65 6.32 -0.18
CA ALA A 150 -23.48 5.15 -0.44
C ALA A 150 -22.80 4.24 -1.45
N LEU A 151 -22.65 2.96 -1.14
CA LEU A 151 -22.06 1.95 -2.01
C LEU A 151 -23.10 0.96 -2.54
N GLY A 152 -22.88 0.47 -3.76
CA GLY A 152 -23.56 -0.71 -4.26
C GLY A 152 -23.20 -1.97 -3.48
N THR A 153 -24.03 -3.00 -3.56
CA THR A 153 -23.76 -4.31 -2.92
C THR A 153 -23.39 -5.41 -3.92
N THR A 154 -23.23 -5.05 -5.19
CA THR A 154 -22.84 -5.98 -6.27
C THR A 154 -21.45 -6.55 -5.97
N GLY A 155 -21.32 -7.87 -6.00
CA GLY A 155 -20.04 -8.53 -5.69
C GLY A 155 -19.69 -8.64 -4.21
N MET A 156 -20.32 -7.85 -3.31
CA MET A 156 -20.03 -7.89 -1.88
C MET A 156 -20.44 -9.21 -1.20
N SER A 157 -21.33 -10.00 -1.79
CA SER A 157 -21.68 -11.32 -1.24
C SER A 157 -20.47 -12.27 -1.11
N SER A 158 -19.41 -12.03 -1.86
CA SER A 158 -18.17 -12.81 -1.80
C SER A 158 -17.39 -12.60 -0.51
N ILE A 159 -17.57 -11.47 0.19
CA ILE A 159 -16.85 -11.16 1.45
C ILE A 159 -17.59 -11.67 2.70
N LYS A 160 -18.79 -12.23 2.54
CA LYS A 160 -19.65 -12.62 3.66
C LYS A 160 -18.99 -13.57 4.66
N ASN A 161 -18.27 -14.57 4.18
CA ASN A 161 -17.67 -15.60 5.03
C ASN A 161 -16.19 -15.34 5.30
N THR A 162 -15.49 -14.81 4.33
CA THR A 162 -14.05 -14.51 4.43
C THR A 162 -13.80 -13.21 3.70
N GLY A 163 -13.09 -12.30 4.33
CA GLY A 163 -12.79 -11.03 3.73
C GLY A 163 -11.91 -10.13 4.58
N SER A 164 -11.62 -8.96 4.04
CA SER A 164 -10.92 -7.89 4.73
C SER A 164 -11.42 -6.54 4.26
N ILE A 165 -11.39 -5.56 5.15
CA ILE A 165 -11.63 -4.14 4.87
C ILE A 165 -10.44 -3.37 5.40
N SER A 166 -9.93 -2.44 4.62
CA SER A 166 -8.87 -1.53 5.02
C SER A 166 -9.25 -0.10 4.65
N ALA A 167 -8.86 0.86 5.47
CA ALA A 167 -9.04 2.29 5.22
C ALA A 167 -7.97 3.10 5.94
N TRP A 168 -7.58 4.20 5.34
CA TRP A 168 -6.92 5.29 6.03
C TRP A 168 -7.97 6.25 6.58
N PHE A 169 -7.71 6.80 7.76
CA PHE A 169 -8.65 7.72 8.40
C PHE A 169 -7.94 8.70 9.34
N GLN A 170 -8.56 9.86 9.49
CA GLN A 170 -8.25 10.83 10.54
C GLN A 170 -9.56 11.11 11.26
N LEU A 171 -9.59 10.95 12.58
CA LEU A 171 -10.78 11.11 13.39
C LEU A 171 -10.72 12.40 14.20
N GLU A 172 -11.65 13.31 13.94
CA GLU A 172 -11.88 14.45 14.81
C GLU A 172 -12.64 14.05 16.08
N THR A 173 -12.72 14.97 17.05
CA THR A 173 -13.51 14.72 18.28
C THR A 173 -14.98 14.51 17.94
N VAL A 174 -15.53 13.38 18.36
CA VAL A 174 -16.92 12.98 18.16
C VAL A 174 -17.68 12.81 19.48
N GLY A 175 -18.97 13.07 19.48
CA GLY A 175 -19.84 12.89 20.65
C GLY A 175 -20.55 11.53 20.69
N SER A 176 -20.39 10.71 19.65
CA SER A 176 -21.02 9.40 19.49
C SER A 176 -20.18 8.50 18.61
N SER A 177 -20.44 7.20 18.61
CA SER A 177 -19.72 6.24 17.75
C SER A 177 -19.86 6.62 16.28
N ALA A 178 -18.75 6.51 15.55
CA ALA A 178 -18.60 6.92 14.16
C ALA A 178 -18.08 5.75 13.29
N ASN A 179 -18.57 5.65 12.06
CA ASN A 179 -18.30 4.49 11.22
C ASN A 179 -17.36 4.84 10.07
N ILE A 180 -16.30 4.05 9.90
CA ILE A 180 -15.48 4.07 8.70
C ILE A 180 -16.23 3.36 7.59
N PHE A 181 -16.70 2.14 7.86
CA PHE A 181 -17.40 1.31 6.88
C PHE A 181 -18.44 0.41 7.54
N GLN A 182 -19.58 0.22 6.88
CA GLN A 182 -20.51 -0.87 7.20
C GLN A 182 -21.09 -1.50 5.95
N SER A 183 -21.17 -2.84 5.95
CA SER A 183 -21.98 -3.62 5.05
C SER A 183 -23.00 -4.44 5.85
N ARG A 184 -24.27 -4.45 5.42
CA ARG A 184 -25.38 -4.95 6.22
C ARG A 184 -26.38 -5.78 5.39
N VAL A 185 -26.84 -6.88 5.97
CA VAL A 185 -28.04 -7.62 5.55
C VAL A 185 -29.25 -7.14 6.35
N ASP A 186 -29.16 -7.24 7.67
CA ASP A 186 -30.16 -6.86 8.66
C ASP A 186 -29.50 -6.54 10.01
N SER A 187 -30.27 -6.35 11.09
CA SER A 187 -29.72 -6.06 12.41
C SER A 187 -28.90 -7.19 13.05
N ASN A 188 -28.97 -8.39 12.50
CA ASN A 188 -28.31 -9.59 13.02
C ASN A 188 -27.08 -10.00 12.20
N ASN A 189 -26.90 -9.43 11.00
CA ASN A 189 -25.86 -9.82 10.07
C ASN A 189 -25.21 -8.56 9.48
N THR A 190 -24.07 -8.13 10.04
CA THR A 190 -23.33 -6.94 9.65
C THR A 190 -21.83 -7.17 9.70
N ILE A 191 -21.10 -6.51 8.82
CA ILE A 191 -19.65 -6.36 8.86
C ILE A 191 -19.36 -4.86 9.03
N HIS A 192 -18.52 -4.49 10.00
CA HIS A 192 -18.48 -3.15 10.51
C HIS A 192 -17.06 -2.80 10.99
N LEU A 193 -16.55 -1.67 10.56
CA LEU A 193 -15.32 -1.05 11.08
C LEU A 193 -15.68 0.34 11.58
N TYR A 194 -15.53 0.59 12.90
CA TYR A 194 -16.03 1.82 13.51
C TYR A 194 -15.29 2.20 14.78
N TYR A 195 -15.32 3.48 15.11
CA TYR A 195 -14.92 4.01 16.41
C TYR A 195 -16.10 3.98 17.40
N ASN A 196 -15.88 3.39 18.56
CA ASN A 196 -16.85 3.28 19.65
C ASN A 196 -16.56 4.34 20.71
N ALA A 197 -17.24 5.48 20.65
CA ALA A 197 -17.03 6.59 21.59
C ALA A 197 -17.39 6.24 23.06
N GLY A 198 -18.19 5.21 23.29
CA GLY A 198 -18.53 4.78 24.65
C GLY A 198 -17.38 4.13 25.41
N ASN A 199 -16.43 3.55 24.69
CA ASN A 199 -15.27 2.85 25.25
C ASN A 199 -13.93 3.47 24.81
N ASP A 200 -13.94 4.49 23.96
CA ASP A 200 -12.73 5.07 23.34
C ASP A 200 -11.90 3.99 22.62
N GLU A 201 -12.53 3.28 21.68
CA GLU A 201 -11.90 2.15 21.01
C GLU A 201 -12.27 2.06 19.52
N LEU A 202 -11.31 1.70 18.68
CA LEU A 202 -11.60 1.24 17.32
C LEU A 202 -12.07 -0.22 17.37
N THR A 203 -13.11 -0.55 16.63
CA THR A 203 -13.75 -1.86 16.65
C THR A 203 -13.92 -2.44 15.26
N ALA A 204 -13.42 -3.64 15.05
CA ALA A 204 -13.81 -4.52 13.94
C ALA A 204 -14.90 -5.48 14.41
N ASN A 205 -16.10 -5.34 13.87
CA ASN A 205 -17.26 -6.16 14.24
C ASN A 205 -17.67 -7.07 13.10
N TYR A 206 -17.75 -8.37 13.38
CA TYR A 206 -18.39 -9.36 12.53
C TYR A 206 -19.61 -9.90 13.26
N LYS A 207 -20.80 -9.40 12.94
CA LYS A 207 -22.05 -9.85 13.55
C LYS A 207 -22.73 -10.91 12.71
N ALA A 208 -22.91 -12.08 13.27
CA ALA A 208 -23.47 -13.25 12.59
C ALA A 208 -24.63 -13.87 13.38
N GLY A 209 -25.82 -13.94 12.78
CA GLY A 209 -27.02 -14.49 13.43
C GLY A 209 -27.37 -13.80 14.76
N GLY A 210 -27.09 -12.51 14.88
CA GLY A 210 -27.30 -11.72 16.09
C GLY A 210 -26.14 -11.72 17.10
N THR A 211 -25.15 -12.60 16.95
CA THR A 211 -23.96 -12.62 17.82
C THR A 211 -22.91 -11.64 17.29
N ALA A 212 -22.53 -10.68 18.11
CA ALA A 212 -21.45 -9.74 17.79
C ALA A 212 -20.09 -10.34 18.20
N ASN A 213 -19.16 -10.37 17.26
CA ASN A 213 -17.78 -10.80 17.49
C ASN A 213 -16.91 -9.56 17.22
N ASN A 214 -16.34 -8.98 18.27
CA ASN A 214 -15.61 -7.72 18.22
C ASN A 214 -14.13 -7.94 18.48
N ALA A 215 -13.27 -7.51 17.58
CA ALA A 215 -11.86 -7.26 17.84
C ALA A 215 -11.68 -5.75 18.04
N THR A 216 -11.00 -5.33 19.10
CA THR A 216 -10.95 -3.92 19.55
C THR A 216 -9.54 -3.48 19.88
N THR A 217 -9.31 -2.16 19.87
CA THR A 217 -8.09 -1.53 20.39
C THR A 217 -8.42 -0.26 21.13
N ASN A 218 -7.75 -0.05 22.25
CA ASN A 218 -7.89 1.13 23.12
C ASN A 218 -6.79 2.19 22.84
N ASP A 219 -6.26 2.20 21.62
CA ASP A 219 -5.31 3.24 21.21
C ASP A 219 -6.07 4.57 21.09
N SER A 220 -5.48 5.63 21.64
CA SER A 220 -6.08 6.97 21.67
C SER A 220 -5.91 7.61 20.28
N ILE A 221 -6.96 7.54 19.47
CA ILE A 221 -6.98 8.01 18.07
C ILE A 221 -7.93 9.18 17.85
N GLU A 222 -8.86 9.42 18.80
CA GLU A 222 -9.84 10.51 18.69
C GLU A 222 -9.18 11.88 18.87
N GLY A 223 -9.29 12.73 17.85
CA GLY A 223 -8.86 14.12 17.93
C GLY A 223 -7.36 14.35 18.08
N ASP A 224 -6.52 13.35 17.78
CA ASP A 224 -5.07 13.48 17.84
C ASP A 224 -4.48 14.19 16.61
N GLY A 225 -5.29 14.36 15.55
CA GLY A 225 -4.93 15.04 14.32
C GLY A 225 -4.00 14.24 13.41
N LEU A 226 -3.85 12.93 13.66
CA LEU A 226 -2.99 12.05 12.87
C LEU A 226 -3.81 11.18 11.91
N TRP A 227 -3.18 10.80 10.82
CA TRP A 227 -3.67 9.76 9.95
C TRP A 227 -3.31 8.38 10.50
N HIS A 228 -4.30 7.48 10.50
CA HIS A 228 -4.16 6.09 10.91
C HIS A 228 -4.65 5.15 9.83
N HIS A 229 -4.09 3.96 9.79
CA HIS A 229 -4.54 2.88 8.92
C HIS A 229 -5.21 1.78 9.72
N ALA A 230 -6.49 1.52 9.46
CA ALA A 230 -7.21 0.39 10.05
C ALA A 230 -7.40 -0.73 9.03
N CYS A 231 -7.21 -1.98 9.47
CA CYS A 231 -7.59 -3.14 8.70
C CYS A 231 -8.33 -4.16 9.58
N SER A 232 -9.52 -4.55 9.15
CA SER A 232 -10.28 -5.67 9.72
C SER A 232 -10.20 -6.86 8.78
N THR A 233 -9.85 -8.03 9.30
CA THR A 233 -9.84 -9.29 8.54
C THR A 233 -10.70 -10.33 9.23
N TRP A 234 -11.34 -11.22 8.48
CA TRP A 234 -12.18 -12.28 9.06
C TRP A 234 -12.21 -13.55 8.21
N ASP A 235 -12.33 -14.68 8.91
CA ASP A 235 -12.80 -15.95 8.38
C ASP A 235 -13.90 -16.47 9.30
N SER A 236 -15.10 -16.72 8.77
CA SER A 236 -16.28 -17.12 9.55
C SER A 236 -16.12 -18.45 10.28
N SER A 237 -15.15 -19.27 9.91
CA SER A 237 -14.76 -20.50 10.61
C SER A 237 -13.65 -20.31 11.63
N GLY A 238 -13.13 -19.10 11.76
CA GLY A 238 -11.97 -18.75 12.58
C GLY A 238 -12.21 -17.52 13.43
N ASN A 239 -11.60 -16.39 13.03
CA ASN A 239 -11.54 -15.20 13.85
C ASN A 239 -11.88 -13.94 13.03
N VAL A 240 -12.30 -12.88 13.74
CA VAL A 240 -12.16 -11.51 13.29
C VAL A 240 -10.92 -10.92 13.96
N LYS A 241 -10.12 -10.18 13.20
CA LYS A 241 -8.90 -9.52 13.66
C LYS A 241 -8.97 -8.03 13.35
N LEU A 242 -8.36 -7.23 14.20
CA LEU A 242 -8.17 -5.79 14.00
C LEU A 242 -6.68 -5.47 13.98
N TYR A 243 -6.28 -4.73 12.96
CA TYR A 243 -4.96 -4.12 12.84
C TYR A 243 -5.12 -2.60 12.85
N LEU A 244 -4.19 -1.95 13.52
CA LEU A 244 -4.02 -0.49 13.48
C LEU A 244 -2.56 -0.20 13.17
N ASP A 245 -2.32 0.64 12.17
CA ASP A 245 -0.99 1.04 11.70
C ASP A 245 -0.07 -0.18 11.44
N GLY A 246 -0.59 -1.12 10.65
CA GLY A 246 0.09 -2.36 10.29
C GLY A 246 0.25 -3.39 11.41
N THR A 247 -0.11 -3.05 12.65
CA THR A 247 0.10 -3.89 13.85
C THR A 247 -1.19 -4.58 14.27
N LEU A 248 -1.14 -5.92 14.47
CA LEU A 248 -2.27 -6.67 15.02
C LEU A 248 -2.55 -6.22 16.46
N LYS A 249 -3.77 -5.75 16.72
CA LYS A 249 -4.22 -5.27 18.04
C LYS A 249 -5.03 -6.31 18.79
N ASP A 250 -5.96 -6.98 18.10
CA ASP A 250 -6.83 -7.97 18.74
C ASP A 250 -7.27 -9.07 17.78
N THR A 251 -7.69 -10.20 18.35
CA THR A 251 -8.20 -11.38 17.65
C THR A 251 -9.34 -11.99 18.47
N THR A 252 -10.54 -12.03 17.89
CA THR A 252 -11.73 -12.59 18.53
C THR A 252 -12.31 -13.74 17.70
N ALA A 253 -12.55 -14.88 18.36
CA ALA A 253 -13.16 -16.04 17.73
C ALA A 253 -14.59 -15.72 17.27
N ILE A 254 -14.89 -16.05 16.01
CA ILE A 254 -16.23 -15.87 15.45
C ILE A 254 -17.15 -17.00 15.91
N SER A 255 -18.34 -16.59 16.36
CA SER A 255 -19.47 -17.48 16.63
C SER A 255 -20.74 -16.96 15.93
N GLY A 256 -21.70 -17.86 15.72
CA GLY A 256 -22.91 -17.58 14.95
C GLY A 256 -22.74 -17.92 13.45
N THR A 257 -23.83 -17.75 12.71
CA THR A 257 -23.86 -18.01 11.26
C THR A 257 -24.36 -16.77 10.54
N PHE A 258 -23.53 -16.25 9.65
CA PHE A 258 -23.90 -15.11 8.80
C PHE A 258 -24.85 -15.59 7.68
N THR A 259 -26.01 -14.99 7.58
CA THR A 259 -27.05 -15.38 6.60
C THR A 259 -27.53 -14.19 5.78
N GLY A 260 -28.13 -14.48 4.62
CA GLY A 260 -28.68 -13.47 3.73
C GLY A 260 -27.62 -12.88 2.77
N SER A 261 -28.06 -11.86 2.02
CA SER A 261 -27.23 -11.08 1.09
C SER A 261 -27.24 -9.63 1.53
N PHE A 262 -26.12 -8.93 1.38
CA PHE A 262 -26.05 -7.52 1.73
C PHE A 262 -27.10 -6.69 0.99
N THR A 263 -27.77 -5.83 1.73
CA THR A 263 -28.82 -4.92 1.23
C THR A 263 -28.34 -3.48 1.17
N THR A 264 -27.37 -3.12 2.03
CA THR A 264 -26.76 -1.79 2.08
C THR A 264 -25.29 -1.90 2.39
N ALA A 265 -24.50 -0.95 1.85
CA ALA A 265 -23.12 -0.72 2.23
C ALA A 265 -22.83 0.79 2.17
N ALA A 266 -22.00 1.28 3.07
CA ALA A 266 -21.63 2.69 3.11
C ALA A 266 -20.25 2.90 3.77
N ILE A 267 -19.60 4.01 3.38
CA ILE A 267 -18.45 4.60 4.02
C ILE A 267 -18.92 5.86 4.75
N GLY A 268 -18.41 6.10 5.95
CA GLY A 268 -18.72 7.29 6.74
C GLY A 268 -20.00 7.21 7.58
N ASN A 269 -20.80 6.12 7.48
CA ASN A 269 -21.96 5.91 8.35
C ASN A 269 -22.29 4.42 8.56
N ASN A 270 -23.30 4.14 9.40
CA ASN A 270 -23.76 2.78 9.69
C ASN A 270 -24.74 2.20 8.64
N SER A 271 -24.74 2.73 7.42
CA SER A 271 -25.61 2.32 6.30
C SER A 271 -27.12 2.34 6.55
N THR A 272 -27.56 2.83 7.71
CA THR A 272 -28.98 3.00 8.08
C THR A 272 -29.31 4.42 8.57
N GLY A 273 -28.38 5.36 8.38
CA GLY A 273 -28.56 6.78 8.69
C GLY A 273 -28.21 7.14 10.13
N GLY A 274 -27.03 6.70 10.61
CA GLY A 274 -26.50 7.10 11.92
C GLY A 274 -25.04 6.78 12.05
N GLY A 275 -24.40 7.23 13.14
CA GLY A 275 -22.99 7.00 13.41
C GLY A 275 -22.10 7.59 12.32
N PHE A 276 -22.37 8.85 11.98
CA PHE A 276 -21.65 9.57 10.93
C PHE A 276 -20.21 9.85 11.36
N TRP A 277 -19.30 9.64 10.40
CA TRP A 277 -17.88 9.95 10.59
C TRP A 277 -17.66 11.45 10.69
N LYS A 278 -16.70 11.86 11.47
CA LYS A 278 -16.24 13.24 11.53
C LYS A 278 -14.73 13.28 11.36
N GLY A 279 -14.26 13.87 10.29
CA GLY A 279 -12.87 13.88 9.85
C GLY A 279 -12.70 13.27 8.47
N ASN A 280 -11.50 12.86 8.14
CA ASN A 280 -11.16 12.40 6.80
C ASN A 280 -11.16 10.86 6.70
N ILE A 281 -11.56 10.33 5.55
CA ILE A 281 -11.38 8.92 5.18
C ILE A 281 -10.73 8.87 3.79
N ASP A 282 -9.84 7.88 3.62
CA ASP A 282 -9.07 7.71 2.42
C ASP A 282 -8.76 6.23 2.14
N GLU A 283 -8.48 5.88 0.89
CA GLU A 283 -7.93 4.57 0.49
C GLU A 283 -8.74 3.38 1.01
N VAL A 284 -10.03 3.39 0.82
CA VAL A 284 -10.90 2.31 1.30
C VAL A 284 -10.83 1.11 0.38
N THR A 285 -10.51 -0.05 0.91
CA THR A 285 -10.39 -1.31 0.16
C THR A 285 -11.24 -2.43 0.75
N ILE A 286 -11.69 -3.33 -0.11
CA ILE A 286 -12.39 -4.57 0.27
C ILE A 286 -11.77 -5.74 -0.48
N PHE A 287 -11.47 -6.81 0.27
CA PHE A 287 -10.97 -8.07 -0.28
C PHE A 287 -11.90 -9.24 0.08
N ASN A 288 -12.07 -10.22 -0.82
CA ASN A 288 -12.75 -11.48 -0.49
C ASN A 288 -11.77 -12.55 0.02
N LYS A 289 -10.81 -12.13 0.79
CA LYS A 289 -9.76 -12.92 1.41
C LYS A 289 -9.48 -12.40 2.82
N GLU A 290 -9.21 -13.25 3.77
CA GLU A 290 -8.57 -12.86 5.02
C GLU A 290 -7.11 -12.53 4.71
N LEU A 291 -6.76 -11.23 4.73
CA LEU A 291 -5.38 -10.78 4.53
C LEU A 291 -4.50 -11.26 5.68
N ASP A 292 -3.31 -11.72 5.36
CA ASP A 292 -2.32 -12.04 6.37
C ASP A 292 -1.58 -10.78 6.86
N SER A 293 -0.77 -10.93 7.91
CA SER A 293 -0.07 -9.80 8.52
C SER A 293 0.92 -9.11 7.55
N THR A 294 1.48 -9.85 6.60
CA THR A 294 2.41 -9.30 5.60
C THR A 294 1.65 -8.43 4.60
N GLU A 295 0.49 -8.87 4.15
CA GLU A 295 -0.38 -8.11 3.25
C GLU A 295 -0.94 -6.86 3.92
N VAL A 296 -1.33 -6.95 5.20
CA VAL A 296 -1.78 -5.78 5.98
C VAL A 296 -0.63 -4.77 6.18
N THR A 297 0.58 -5.25 6.48
CA THR A 297 1.76 -4.39 6.60
C THR A 297 2.08 -3.71 5.25
N SER A 298 1.85 -4.41 4.13
CA SER A 298 2.02 -3.84 2.79
C SER A 298 1.01 -2.73 2.49
N LEU A 299 -0.24 -2.86 2.95
CA LEU A 299 -1.25 -1.80 2.80
C LEU A 299 -0.92 -0.58 3.66
N TYR A 300 -0.42 -0.78 4.87
CA TYR A 300 0.05 0.31 5.74
C TYR A 300 1.32 0.98 5.22
N ASN A 301 2.23 0.20 4.62
CA ASN A 301 3.45 0.66 3.92
C ASN A 301 4.25 1.73 4.69
N ASP A 302 4.53 1.46 5.98
CA ASP A 302 5.30 2.36 6.86
C ASP A 302 4.70 3.79 6.98
N GLY A 303 3.38 3.92 6.91
CA GLY A 303 2.67 5.20 7.05
C GLY A 303 2.26 5.87 5.74
N LEU A 304 2.56 5.26 4.60
CA LEU A 304 2.24 5.80 3.28
C LEU A 304 1.17 4.95 2.59
N PRO A 305 0.15 5.52 1.98
CA PRO A 305 -0.81 4.76 1.18
C PRO A 305 -0.14 3.91 0.11
N PHE A 306 -0.69 2.74 -0.11
CA PHE A 306 -0.20 1.77 -1.08
C PHE A 306 -1.29 1.41 -2.08
N ASN A 307 -0.98 1.40 -3.37
CA ASN A 307 -1.94 0.95 -4.38
C ASN A 307 -2.26 -0.55 -4.18
N PRO A 308 -3.50 -0.92 -3.81
CA PRO A 308 -3.87 -2.30 -3.51
C PRO A 308 -4.09 -3.16 -4.75
N GLN A 309 -4.12 -2.59 -5.96
CA GLN A 309 -4.43 -3.33 -7.20
C GLN A 309 -3.53 -4.55 -7.48
N PRO A 310 -2.24 -4.58 -7.09
CA PRO A 310 -1.43 -5.78 -7.22
C PRO A 310 -1.82 -6.92 -6.28
N LEU A 311 -2.63 -6.67 -5.24
CA LEU A 311 -3.03 -7.71 -4.31
C LEU A 311 -4.19 -8.54 -4.87
N ASP A 312 -4.08 -9.86 -4.72
CA ASP A 312 -5.12 -10.78 -5.16
C ASP A 312 -6.42 -10.62 -4.34
N ASN A 313 -7.54 -10.87 -5.02
CA ASN A 313 -8.86 -10.91 -4.39
C ASN A 313 -9.45 -9.53 -3.99
N LEU A 314 -8.93 -8.44 -4.51
CA LEU A 314 -9.51 -7.10 -4.39
C LEU A 314 -10.94 -7.10 -5.01
N LYS A 315 -11.92 -6.52 -4.31
CA LYS A 315 -13.35 -6.48 -4.69
C LYS A 315 -13.95 -5.09 -4.72
N GLY A 316 -13.31 -4.14 -4.08
CA GLY A 316 -13.65 -2.73 -4.09
C GLY A 316 -12.44 -1.91 -3.67
N TYR A 317 -12.26 -0.76 -4.31
CA TYR A 317 -11.21 0.17 -4.01
C TYR A 317 -11.64 1.59 -4.35
N TRP A 318 -11.69 2.46 -3.35
CA TRP A 318 -12.11 3.84 -3.46
C TRP A 318 -10.99 4.75 -2.95
N GLU A 319 -10.41 5.51 -3.87
CA GLU A 319 -9.33 6.48 -3.59
C GLU A 319 -9.84 7.77 -2.92
N MET A 320 -11.10 7.81 -2.53
CA MET A 320 -11.80 8.79 -1.70
C MET A 320 -11.59 10.29 -2.06
N GLY A 321 -11.20 10.61 -3.26
CA GLY A 321 -11.00 12.00 -3.71
C GLY A 321 -10.18 12.09 -4.96
N ASP A 322 -9.30 11.13 -5.16
CA ASP A 322 -8.54 11.01 -6.38
C ASP A 322 -9.41 10.41 -7.49
N GLY A 323 -9.29 10.93 -8.66
CA GLY A 323 -10.04 10.41 -9.80
C GLY A 323 -9.07 9.71 -10.73
N GLY A 324 -9.04 8.40 -10.79
CA GLY A 324 -8.14 7.53 -11.56
C GLY A 324 -7.77 7.93 -13.01
N ILE A 325 -7.85 9.22 -13.35
CA ILE A 325 -7.49 9.79 -14.65
C ILE A 325 -6.39 10.82 -14.46
N VAL A 326 -5.24 10.60 -15.08
CA VAL A 326 -4.12 11.57 -15.13
C VAL A 326 -4.58 12.92 -15.63
N GLY A 327 -4.27 13.94 -14.86
CA GLY A 327 -4.61 15.34 -15.16
C GLY A 327 -6.02 15.74 -14.69
N ASN A 328 -6.79 14.84 -14.10
CA ASN A 328 -7.99 15.16 -13.32
C ASN A 328 -7.88 14.50 -11.95
N PRO A 329 -7.15 15.16 -11.02
CA PRO A 329 -6.82 14.58 -9.71
C PRO A 329 -8.00 14.48 -8.75
N ILE A 330 -9.18 14.97 -9.12
CA ILE A 330 -10.36 15.00 -8.24
C ILE A 330 -11.45 14.14 -8.84
N ALA A 331 -12.00 13.23 -8.05
CA ALA A 331 -13.20 12.47 -8.40
C ALA A 331 -14.33 13.41 -8.85
N THR A 332 -15.11 12.98 -9.83
CA THR A 332 -16.21 13.80 -10.35
C THR A 332 -17.40 13.73 -9.41
N TYR A 333 -17.59 14.77 -8.58
CA TYR A 333 -18.74 14.86 -7.68
C TYR A 333 -20.08 14.59 -8.42
N PRO A 334 -21.00 13.81 -7.87
CA PRO A 334 -21.01 13.16 -6.54
C PRO A 334 -20.45 11.73 -6.54
N THR A 335 -19.69 11.31 -7.53
CA THR A 335 -19.22 9.94 -7.69
C THR A 335 -17.81 9.78 -7.14
N ILE A 336 -17.60 8.76 -6.32
CA ILE A 336 -16.28 8.24 -5.96
C ILE A 336 -16.10 6.92 -6.73
N PRO A 337 -15.19 6.86 -7.71
CA PRO A 337 -15.00 5.66 -8.52
C PRO A 337 -14.57 4.47 -7.66
N ASP A 338 -15.10 3.29 -7.97
CA ASP A 338 -14.52 2.02 -7.56
C ASP A 338 -13.51 1.59 -8.63
N GLU A 339 -12.24 1.66 -8.33
CA GLU A 339 -11.15 1.31 -9.25
C GLU A 339 -11.19 -0.17 -9.71
N THR A 340 -12.01 -1.01 -9.06
CA THR A 340 -12.32 -2.36 -9.54
C THR A 340 -13.48 -2.40 -10.55
N GLY A 341 -14.19 -1.28 -10.72
CA GLY A 341 -15.28 -1.09 -11.67
C GLY A 341 -16.60 -1.78 -11.31
N ASN A 342 -16.83 -2.14 -10.06
CA ASN A 342 -18.02 -2.89 -9.64
C ASN A 342 -19.05 -2.04 -8.88
N ASN A 343 -18.62 -1.10 -8.04
CA ASN A 343 -19.50 -0.39 -7.09
C ASN A 343 -19.07 1.04 -6.85
N ASP A 344 -19.22 1.92 -7.82
CA ASP A 344 -18.98 3.35 -7.60
C ASP A 344 -19.75 3.86 -6.39
N GLY A 345 -19.07 4.65 -5.57
CA GLY A 345 -19.65 5.32 -4.42
C GLY A 345 -20.41 6.58 -4.83
N THR A 346 -21.51 6.87 -4.14
CA THR A 346 -22.26 8.12 -4.33
C THR A 346 -22.21 8.95 -3.04
N MET A 347 -21.59 10.12 -3.11
CA MET A 347 -21.57 11.09 -2.02
C MET A 347 -22.99 11.58 -1.72
N THR A 348 -23.37 11.54 -0.47
CA THR A 348 -24.71 11.91 -0.01
C THR A 348 -24.63 12.96 1.07
N ASN A 349 -25.39 14.04 0.94
CA ASN A 349 -25.38 15.27 1.74
C ASN A 349 -24.05 16.07 1.69
N MET A 350 -23.13 15.62 0.92
CA MET A 350 -21.78 16.19 0.72
C MET A 350 -21.73 17.15 -0.47
N THR A 351 -20.64 17.81 -0.66
CA THR A 351 -20.36 18.73 -1.77
C THR A 351 -18.98 18.44 -2.40
N SER A 352 -18.66 19.08 -3.51
CA SER A 352 -17.32 18.94 -4.11
C SER A 352 -16.20 19.55 -3.25
N THR A 353 -16.52 20.35 -2.23
CA THR A 353 -15.53 20.94 -1.32
C THR A 353 -15.11 19.98 -0.20
N ASP A 354 -15.77 18.83 -0.10
CA ASP A 354 -15.43 17.78 0.87
C ASP A 354 -14.27 16.89 0.38
N PHE A 355 -13.84 17.05 -0.87
CA PHE A 355 -12.54 16.60 -1.33
C PHE A 355 -11.46 17.54 -0.81
N GLN A 356 -10.55 17.06 0.03
CA GLN A 356 -9.52 17.87 0.69
C GLN A 356 -8.12 17.35 0.37
N ALA A 357 -7.18 18.29 0.20
CA ALA A 357 -5.77 17.96 -0.02
C ALA A 357 -5.03 17.67 1.31
N ASP A 358 -5.69 16.93 2.20
CA ASP A 358 -5.16 16.40 3.46
C ASP A 358 -5.20 14.87 3.34
N VAL A 359 -4.07 14.24 3.18
CA VAL A 359 -3.90 12.83 2.88
C VAL A 359 -2.85 12.21 3.79
N PRO A 360 -2.85 10.88 3.98
CA PRO A 360 -1.76 10.20 4.69
C PRO A 360 -0.41 10.43 4.00
N GLU A 361 0.62 10.86 4.76
CA GLU A 361 1.97 11.17 4.29
C GLU A 361 3.04 10.35 5.00
#